data_0469801a7964a8a450ecf9017fcddc76
#
_entry.id   0469801a7964a8a450ecf9017fcddc76
#
_cell.length_a   1.000
_cell.length_b   1.000
_cell.length_c   1.000
_cell.angle_alpha   90.00
_cell.angle_beta   90.00
_cell.angle_gamma   90.00
#
_symmetry.space_group_name_H-M   'P 1'
#
loop_
_entity.id
_entity.type
_entity.pdbx_description
1 polymer ?
#
loop_
_entity_poly.entity_id
_entity_poly.type
_entity_poly.pdbx_seq_one_letter_code
_entity_poly.pdbx_strand_id
1 'polypeptide(L)'
;TIEEEPSLHLRMKVFLARFKGPVAPGKLFEWLDNLAAYCGPRLLRTKGIVRPDGEQDAILLQSVGTVFDPPRAIAGDGTDNAIVIITRDMDLEEFSAITPELPLEIRDTRKQRPFACT
;
A
#
# COMPACT_ATOMS: atom_id res chain seq x y z
N THR A 1 1.77 30.82 -2.14
CA THR A 1 0.60 31.51 -1.71
C THR A 1 -0.33 30.58 -0.98
N ILE A 2 -1.38 31.16 -0.44
CA ILE A 2 -2.28 30.40 0.32
C ILE A 2 -2.97 29.35 -0.49
N GLU A 3 -3.20 29.59 -1.72
CA GLU A 3 -3.87 28.63 -2.52
C GLU A 3 -3.12 27.36 -2.73
N GLU A 4 -1.84 27.38 -2.53
CA GLU A 4 -1.07 26.20 -2.75
C GLU A 4 -1.21 25.19 -1.64
N GLU A 5 -1.55 25.60 -0.45
CA GLU A 5 -1.64 24.67 0.65
C GLU A 5 -2.72 23.63 0.46
N PRO A 6 -3.92 23.97 0.03
CA PRO A 6 -4.90 22.95 -0.22
C PRO A 6 -4.45 21.99 -1.31
N SER A 7 -3.67 22.49 -2.26
CA SER A 7 -3.20 21.64 -3.32
C SER A 7 -2.28 20.57 -2.78
N LEU A 8 -1.44 20.88 -1.79
CA LEU A 8 -0.56 19.89 -1.23
C LEU A 8 -1.36 18.77 -0.59
N HIS A 9 -2.44 19.11 0.11
CA HIS A 9 -3.24 18.07 0.71
C HIS A 9 -3.90 17.22 -0.36
N LEU A 10 -4.37 17.82 -1.44
CA LEU A 10 -5.01 17.07 -2.49
C LEU A 10 -4.04 16.18 -3.24
N ARG A 11 -2.74 16.48 -3.14
CA ARG A 11 -1.75 15.68 -3.84
C ARG A 11 -1.43 14.39 -3.11
N MET A 12 -1.74 14.31 -1.83
CA MET A 12 -1.48 13.10 -1.08
C MET A 12 -2.60 12.11 -1.27
N LYS A 13 -2.27 10.86 -1.51
CA LYS A 13 -3.23 9.80 -1.69
C LYS A 13 -2.94 8.69 -0.71
N VAL A 14 -4.00 8.04 -0.27
CA VAL A 14 -3.87 6.88 0.60
C VAL A 14 -4.53 5.72 -0.11
N PHE A 15 -3.73 4.77 -0.55
CA PHE A 15 -4.24 3.60 -1.24
C PHE A 15 -4.28 2.42 -0.28
N LEU A 16 -5.35 1.64 -0.37
CA LEU A 16 -5.45 0.41 0.40
C LEU A 16 -5.35 -0.74 -0.59
N ALA A 17 -4.34 -1.57 -0.41
CA ALA A 17 -4.13 -2.76 -1.22
C ALA A 17 -4.55 -3.97 -0.41
N ARG A 18 -5.57 -4.70 -0.86
CA ARG A 18 -6.08 -5.84 -0.14
C ARG A 18 -5.90 -7.08 -0.99
N PHE A 19 -5.28 -8.10 -0.42
CA PHE A 19 -5.04 -9.33 -1.17
C PHE A 19 -6.28 -10.21 -1.11
N LYS A 20 -6.67 -10.76 -2.24
CA LYS A 20 -7.89 -11.53 -2.36
C LYS A 20 -7.65 -13.02 -2.37
N GLY A 21 -6.44 -13.46 -2.27
CA GLY A 21 -6.10 -14.88 -2.29
C GLY A 21 -4.74 -15.10 -1.70
N PRO A 22 -4.14 -16.25 -1.95
CA PRO A 22 -2.85 -16.57 -1.37
C PRO A 22 -1.78 -15.58 -1.77
N VAL A 23 -0.89 -15.24 -0.84
CA VAL A 23 0.13 -14.26 -1.07
C VAL A 23 1.48 -14.95 -1.11
N ALA A 24 2.00 -15.18 -2.30
CA ALA A 24 3.30 -15.79 -2.47
C ALA A 24 4.37 -14.81 -2.00
N PRO A 25 5.25 -15.21 -1.06
CA PRO A 25 6.20 -14.25 -0.49
C PRO A 25 7.11 -13.60 -1.53
N GLY A 26 7.59 -14.39 -2.47
CA GLY A 26 8.48 -13.82 -3.48
C GLY A 26 7.80 -12.77 -4.33
N LYS A 27 6.52 -13.00 -4.67
CA LYS A 27 5.78 -12.04 -5.46
C LYS A 27 5.44 -10.80 -4.66
N LEU A 28 5.21 -10.96 -3.35
CA LEU A 28 4.93 -9.83 -2.50
C LEU A 28 6.13 -8.90 -2.44
N PHE A 29 7.31 -9.45 -2.16
CA PHE A 29 8.49 -8.60 -2.03
C PHE A 29 8.92 -8.01 -3.38
N GLU A 30 8.68 -8.74 -4.46
CA GLU A 30 8.95 -8.20 -5.76
C GLU A 30 8.07 -6.98 -6.03
N TRP A 31 6.80 -7.05 -5.66
CA TRP A 31 5.89 -5.94 -5.85
C TRP A 31 6.30 -4.74 -5.01
N LEU A 32 6.71 -4.96 -3.76
CA LEU A 32 7.14 -3.87 -2.91
C LEU A 32 8.39 -3.20 -3.48
N ASP A 33 9.30 -3.98 -4.02
CA ASP A 33 10.49 -3.42 -4.65
C ASP A 33 10.10 -2.61 -5.89
N ASN A 34 9.12 -3.08 -6.65
CA ASN A 34 8.68 -2.36 -7.83
C ASN A 34 7.98 -1.05 -7.45
N LEU A 35 7.22 -1.06 -6.36
CA LEU A 35 6.60 0.16 -5.89
C LEU A 35 7.67 1.18 -5.51
N ALA A 36 8.68 0.77 -4.78
CA ALA A 36 9.74 1.67 -4.37
C ALA A 36 10.49 2.22 -5.58
N ALA A 37 10.76 1.36 -6.54
CA ALA A 37 11.52 1.78 -7.72
C ALA A 37 10.72 2.74 -8.60
N TYR A 38 9.44 2.43 -8.80
CA TYR A 38 8.64 3.27 -9.67
C TYR A 38 8.24 4.58 -9.02
N CYS A 39 7.77 4.53 -7.77
CA CYS A 39 7.29 5.72 -7.10
C CYS A 39 8.43 6.65 -6.69
N GLY A 40 9.54 6.07 -6.28
CA GLY A 40 10.67 6.87 -5.82
C GLY A 40 10.25 7.83 -4.73
N PRO A 41 10.60 9.11 -4.84
CA PRO A 41 10.29 10.08 -3.79
C PRO A 41 8.80 10.34 -3.60
N ARG A 42 7.97 9.83 -4.47
CA ARG A 42 6.53 9.97 -4.30
C ARG A 42 5.94 8.95 -3.35
N LEU A 43 6.71 7.91 -2.99
CA LEU A 43 6.27 6.94 -2.00
C LEU A 43 6.59 7.52 -0.63
N LEU A 44 5.58 7.76 0.20
CA LEU A 44 5.79 8.43 1.48
C LEU A 44 5.83 7.46 2.64
N ARG A 45 4.90 6.52 2.70
CA ARG A 45 4.87 5.55 3.78
C ARG A 45 4.13 4.31 3.36
N THR A 46 4.51 3.18 3.94
CA THR A 46 3.83 1.91 3.72
C THR A 46 3.68 1.23 5.06
N LYS A 47 2.53 0.64 5.29
CA LYS A 47 2.35 -0.16 6.50
C LYS A 47 1.29 -1.20 6.26
N GLY A 48 1.58 -2.43 6.61
CA GLY A 48 0.61 -3.47 6.41
C GLY A 48 0.94 -4.72 7.18
N ILE A 49 -0.04 -5.60 7.30
CA ILE A 49 0.11 -6.88 7.95
C ILE A 49 -0.38 -7.92 6.95
N VAL A 50 0.50 -8.83 6.59
CA VAL A 50 0.21 -9.82 5.58
C VAL A 50 0.68 -11.17 6.06
N ARG A 51 -0.13 -12.21 5.83
CA ARG A 51 0.32 -13.57 6.11
C ARG A 51 0.68 -14.20 4.79
N PRO A 52 1.97 -14.42 4.54
CA PRO A 52 2.37 -15.05 3.29
C PRO A 52 1.88 -16.49 3.23
N ASP A 53 1.62 -16.98 2.04
CA ASP A 53 1.11 -18.30 1.84
C ASP A 53 2.11 -19.32 2.38
N GLY A 54 1.63 -20.29 3.14
CA GLY A 54 2.48 -21.31 3.72
C GLY A 54 3.09 -20.95 5.05
N GLU A 55 2.90 -19.71 5.52
CA GLU A 55 3.48 -19.29 6.79
C GLU A 55 2.44 -19.30 7.89
N GLN A 56 2.88 -19.59 9.10
CA GLN A 56 1.97 -19.59 10.22
C GLN A 56 1.75 -18.19 10.74
N ASP A 57 2.77 -17.36 10.71
CA ASP A 57 2.70 -16.04 11.28
C ASP A 57 2.54 -14.99 10.22
N ALA A 58 1.81 -13.96 10.54
CA ALA A 58 1.75 -12.78 9.69
C ALA A 58 3.04 -11.98 9.86
N ILE A 59 3.32 -11.12 8.91
CA ILE A 59 4.47 -10.25 8.99
C ILE A 59 4.01 -8.81 8.92
N LEU A 60 4.73 -7.96 9.63
CA LEU A 60 4.51 -6.53 9.60
C LEU A 60 5.45 -5.93 8.57
N LEU A 61 4.88 -5.19 7.63
CA LEU A 61 5.65 -4.51 6.60
C LEU A 61 5.53 -3.02 6.83
N GLN A 62 6.65 -2.31 6.83
CA GLN A 62 6.64 -0.88 7.03
C GLN A 62 7.73 -0.23 6.22
N SER A 63 7.47 0.97 5.74
CA SER A 63 8.50 1.78 5.11
C SER A 63 8.29 3.24 5.43
N VAL A 64 9.37 4.01 5.40
CA VAL A 64 9.31 5.45 5.40
C VAL A 64 9.99 5.82 4.09
N GLY A 65 9.26 6.45 3.19
CA GLY A 65 9.75 6.63 1.84
C GLY A 65 9.98 5.27 1.22
N THR A 66 11.08 5.11 0.54
CA THR A 66 11.40 3.85 -0.12
C THR A 66 12.26 2.94 0.75
N VAL A 67 12.49 3.31 2.01
CA VAL A 67 13.31 2.50 2.91
C VAL A 67 12.39 1.61 3.72
N PHE A 68 12.44 0.31 3.43
CA PHE A 68 11.60 -0.66 4.12
C PHE A 68 12.35 -1.27 5.29
N ASP A 69 11.65 -1.42 6.41
CA ASP A 69 12.20 -2.15 7.54
C ASP A 69 12.24 -3.63 7.21
N PRO A 70 13.13 -4.39 7.81
CA PRO A 70 13.07 -5.83 7.64
C PRO A 70 11.71 -6.35 8.11
N PRO A 71 11.09 -7.25 7.37
CA PRO A 71 9.80 -7.78 7.78
C PRO A 71 9.89 -8.46 9.13
N ARG A 72 8.88 -8.25 9.97
CA ARG A 72 8.91 -8.77 11.30
C ARG A 72 7.70 -9.66 11.55
N ALA A 73 7.92 -10.85 12.06
CA ALA A 73 6.83 -11.77 12.36
C ALA A 73 6.00 -11.22 13.50
N ILE A 74 4.68 -11.36 13.39
CA ILE A 74 3.77 -10.92 14.42
C ILE A 74 2.96 -12.12 14.84
N ALA A 75 2.92 -12.37 16.13
CA ALA A 75 2.12 -13.45 16.65
C ALA A 75 0.66 -13.04 16.51
N GLY A 76 -0.17 -14.01 16.16
CA GLY A 76 -1.59 -13.73 16.08
C GLY A 76 -2.17 -14.13 14.76
N ASP A 77 -3.47 -14.02 14.66
CA ASP A 77 -4.11 -14.49 13.49
C ASP A 77 -4.46 -13.37 12.59
N GLY A 78 -3.59 -12.53 12.24
CA GLY A 78 -3.87 -11.47 11.31
C GLY A 78 -4.58 -11.98 10.10
N THR A 79 -5.79 -11.57 9.93
CA THR A 79 -6.59 -12.11 8.88
C THR A 79 -6.72 -11.19 7.71
N ASP A 80 -6.48 -9.91 7.91
CA ASP A 80 -6.64 -8.98 6.84
C ASP A 80 -5.34 -8.77 6.13
N ASN A 81 -5.14 -9.43 5.03
CA ASN A 81 -3.94 -9.25 4.23
C ASN A 81 -4.10 -7.94 3.48
N ALA A 82 -3.64 -6.88 4.09
CA ALA A 82 -3.83 -5.54 3.51
C ALA A 82 -2.64 -4.64 3.82
N ILE A 83 -2.37 -3.75 2.90
CA ILE A 83 -1.27 -2.80 3.03
C ILE A 83 -1.80 -1.43 2.69
N VAL A 84 -1.47 -0.45 3.53
CA VAL A 84 -1.83 0.95 3.30
C VAL A 84 -0.58 1.62 2.73
N ILE A 85 -0.73 2.30 1.60
CA ILE A 85 0.37 2.96 0.94
C ILE A 85 0.02 4.42 0.75
N ILE A 86 0.84 5.32 1.26
CA ILE A 86 0.63 6.75 1.14
C ILE A 86 1.60 7.28 0.11
N THR A 87 1.07 7.96 -0.90
CA THR A 87 1.88 8.51 -1.97
C THR A 87 1.55 9.98 -2.19
N ARG A 88 2.34 10.61 -3.01
CA ARG A 88 2.12 11.98 -3.41
C ARG A 88 2.13 12.02 -4.92
N ASP A 89 1.21 12.79 -5.50
CA ASP A 89 1.18 13.05 -6.95
C ASP A 89 1.00 11.78 -7.79
N MET A 90 0.17 10.86 -7.32
CA MET A 90 -0.15 9.66 -8.09
C MET A 90 -1.64 9.45 -8.02
N ASP A 91 -2.26 9.16 -9.14
CA ASP A 91 -3.66 8.80 -9.12
C ASP A 91 -3.79 7.28 -9.06
N LEU A 92 -5.01 6.81 -8.89
CA LEU A 92 -5.26 5.39 -8.74
C LEU A 92 -4.87 4.62 -9.98
N GLU A 93 -5.07 5.19 -11.15
CA GLU A 93 -4.75 4.50 -12.38
C GLU A 93 -3.25 4.26 -12.49
N GLU A 94 -2.46 5.28 -12.19
CA GLU A 94 -1.02 5.15 -12.26
C GLU A 94 -0.52 4.16 -11.21
N PHE A 95 -1.05 4.24 -9.98
CA PHE A 95 -0.61 3.34 -8.93
C PHE A 95 -1.00 1.91 -9.25
N SER A 96 -2.20 1.70 -9.78
CA SER A 96 -2.67 0.35 -10.09
C SER A 96 -1.93 -0.28 -11.24
N ALA A 97 -1.26 0.52 -12.05
CA ALA A 97 -0.49 -0.04 -13.16
C ALA A 97 0.75 -0.77 -12.65
N ILE A 98 1.17 -0.55 -11.40
CA ILE A 98 2.28 -1.27 -10.82
C ILE A 98 1.69 -2.57 -10.27
N THR A 99 1.33 -3.47 -11.18
CA THR A 99 0.60 -4.64 -10.76
C THR A 99 1.50 -5.78 -10.41
N PRO A 100 1.21 -6.49 -9.34
CA PRO A 100 1.94 -7.68 -9.00
C PRO A 100 1.26 -8.87 -9.66
N GLU A 101 1.93 -9.99 -9.66
CA GLU A 101 1.29 -11.22 -10.06
C GLU A 101 0.65 -11.83 -8.84
N LEU A 102 -0.23 -11.06 -8.21
CA LEU A 102 -0.92 -11.46 -7.00
C LEU A 102 -2.36 -11.01 -7.09
N PRO A 103 -3.27 -11.76 -6.48
CA PRO A 103 -4.69 -11.36 -6.50
C PRO A 103 -4.87 -10.17 -5.56
N LEU A 104 -5.00 -9.00 -6.12
CA LEU A 104 -4.94 -7.78 -5.36
C LEU A 104 -6.01 -6.79 -5.80
N GLU A 105 -6.63 -6.14 -4.83
CA GLU A 105 -7.57 -5.08 -5.10
C GLU A 105 -7.02 -3.80 -4.49
N ILE A 106 -6.93 -2.74 -5.26
CA ILE A 106 -6.40 -1.46 -4.79
C ILE A 106 -7.50 -0.43 -4.82
N ARG A 107 -7.65 0.31 -3.73
CA ARG A 107 -8.64 1.36 -3.65
C ARG A 107 -8.00 2.66 -3.19
N ASP A 108 -8.48 3.77 -3.73
CA ASP A 108 -8.15 5.09 -3.23
C ASP A 108 -9.13 5.35 -2.10
N THR A 109 -8.65 5.39 -0.86
CA THR A 109 -9.53 5.47 0.29
C THR A 109 -10.32 6.75 0.32
N ARG A 110 -9.83 7.81 -0.30
CA ARG A 110 -10.56 9.03 -0.28
C ARG A 110 -11.80 9.00 -1.14
N LYS A 111 -11.84 8.18 -2.15
CA LYS A 111 -12.98 8.10 -3.02
C LYS A 111 -14.14 7.36 -2.39
N GLN A 112 -13.93 6.80 -1.23
CA GLN A 112 -14.99 6.12 -0.55
C GLN A 112 -15.82 7.04 0.27
N ARG A 113 -15.37 8.27 0.47
CA ARG A 113 -16.05 9.14 1.38
C ARG A 113 -17.26 9.80 0.87
N PRO A 114 -17.40 10.01 -0.38
CA PRO A 114 -18.47 10.85 -0.84
C PRO A 114 -19.83 10.48 -0.42
N PHE A 115 -20.04 9.21 -0.25
CA PHE A 115 -21.28 8.88 0.08
C PHE A 115 -21.69 9.26 1.34
N ALA A 116 -20.82 9.48 2.12
CA ALA A 116 -21.11 9.93 3.40
C ALA A 116 -21.85 11.21 3.35
N CYS A 117 -21.78 11.93 2.32
CA CYS A 117 -22.47 13.15 2.28
C CYS A 117 -23.89 13.03 2.07
N THR A 118 -24.33 11.96 1.64
CA THR A 118 -25.76 11.85 1.47
C THR A 118 -26.42 11.57 2.78
#